data_46a5c3bd7f9794198b2262ff047f5acb
#
_entry.id   46a5c3bd7f9794198b2262ff047f5acb
#
_cell.length_a   1.000
_cell.length_b   1.000
_cell.length_c   1.000
_cell.angle_alpha   90.00
_cell.angle_beta   90.00
_cell.angle_gamma   90.00
#
_symmetry.space_group_name_H-M   'P 1'
#
loop_
_entity.id
_entity.type
_entity.pdbx_description
1 polymer ?
#
loop_
_entity_poly.entity_id
_entity_poly.type
_entity_poly.pdbx_seq_one_letter_code
_entity_poly.pdbx_strand_id
1 'polypeptide(L)'
;MKMCIVTVLMLLSLVSVGYSQDQGKDESLDAALKEFQQAVEKNPNYAEAHYNLGIVYSEKGMVEDAITAYKKTLEIEPSFVKAYNNLGVIYYEAGRLDEALESLKKAIAVSPQYIEAHYNLGIVYYGKKQYSDALAAFKKAVELNPKFEKGYYNLGVTYASMDAIEESLATFKKTVEINPQYSDAYYNMGVAYAKKDQLDEAIKSLQKALELNPNDDKSHFALGVIYQAKRKAKVSSGKSEKP
;
A
#
# COMPACT_ATOMS: atom_id res chain seq x y z
N MET A 1 18.00 -9.91 -28.53
CA MET A 1 18.23 -9.21 -27.28
C MET A 1 17.20 -8.11 -26.95
N LYS A 2 16.04 -8.05 -27.63
CA LYS A 2 14.96 -7.07 -27.35
C LYS A 2 13.63 -7.72 -26.89
N MET A 3 13.61 -9.02 -26.63
CA MET A 3 12.36 -9.74 -26.27
C MET A 3 12.15 -9.95 -24.76
N CYS A 4 13.19 -9.80 -23.91
CA CYS A 4 13.09 -10.06 -22.46
C CYS A 4 12.34 -8.99 -21.65
N ILE A 5 12.33 -7.72 -22.10
CA ILE A 5 11.75 -6.61 -21.30
C ILE A 5 10.22 -6.58 -21.37
N VAL A 6 9.64 -7.06 -22.47
CA VAL A 6 8.18 -7.03 -22.68
C VAL A 6 7.44 -8.06 -21.84
N THR A 7 8.08 -9.20 -21.55
CA THR A 7 7.43 -10.30 -20.79
C THR A 7 7.28 -9.95 -19.30
N VAL A 8 8.23 -9.24 -18.71
CA VAL A 8 8.19 -8.83 -17.28
C VAL A 8 7.17 -7.71 -17.06
N LEU A 9 6.96 -6.81 -18.02
CA LEU A 9 5.97 -5.72 -17.91
C LEU A 9 4.51 -6.19 -18.09
N MET A 10 4.26 -7.33 -18.73
CA MET A 10 2.91 -7.91 -18.85
C MET A 10 2.46 -8.66 -17.60
N LEU A 11 3.36 -9.11 -16.73
CA LEU A 11 3.03 -9.82 -15.49
C LEU A 11 2.50 -8.90 -14.38
N LEU A 12 2.73 -7.59 -14.47
CA LEU A 12 2.31 -6.62 -13.45
C LEU A 12 0.85 -6.12 -13.61
N SER A 13 0.12 -6.55 -14.66
CA SER A 13 -1.22 -6.01 -14.97
C SER A 13 -2.41 -6.97 -14.77
N LEU A 14 -2.22 -8.17 -14.21
CA LEU A 14 -3.28 -9.18 -14.11
C LEU A 14 -3.57 -9.61 -12.67
N VAL A 15 -4.11 -8.71 -11.87
CA VAL A 15 -4.80 -9.08 -10.63
C VAL A 15 -6.29 -8.83 -10.80
N SER A 16 -7.02 -9.81 -11.33
CA SER A 16 -8.40 -10.16 -10.99
C SER A 16 -8.92 -11.24 -11.95
N VAL A 17 -9.38 -12.33 -11.43
CA VAL A 17 -10.35 -13.37 -11.84
C VAL A 17 -9.81 -14.80 -11.57
N GLY A 18 -10.59 -15.54 -10.79
CA GLY A 18 -10.29 -16.76 -10.09
C GLY A 18 -9.74 -17.99 -10.81
N TYR A 19 -9.19 -18.85 -10.01
CA TYR A 19 -8.80 -20.28 -10.09
C TYR A 19 -8.14 -20.84 -11.38
N SER A 20 -8.48 -20.41 -12.59
CA SER A 20 -7.81 -20.83 -13.83
C SER A 20 -6.62 -19.95 -14.22
N GLN A 21 -6.47 -18.78 -13.59
CA GLN A 21 -5.32 -17.86 -13.80
C GLN A 21 -4.13 -18.21 -12.94
N ASP A 22 -4.30 -18.98 -11.87
CA ASP A 22 -3.23 -19.31 -10.92
C ASP A 22 -2.22 -20.30 -11.54
N GLN A 23 -2.69 -21.30 -12.29
CA GLN A 23 -1.80 -22.24 -12.98
C GLN A 23 -0.96 -21.58 -14.07
N GLY A 24 -1.55 -20.72 -14.89
CA GLY A 24 -0.82 -19.98 -15.92
C GLY A 24 0.18 -18.97 -15.36
N LYS A 25 -0.10 -18.39 -14.19
CA LYS A 25 0.84 -17.51 -13.47
C LYS A 25 2.03 -18.30 -12.93
N ASP A 26 1.79 -19.47 -12.36
CA ASP A 26 2.84 -20.31 -11.75
C ASP A 26 3.78 -20.88 -12.81
N GLU A 27 3.27 -21.36 -13.95
CA GLU A 27 4.08 -21.79 -15.10
C GLU A 27 4.94 -20.64 -15.67
N SER A 28 4.41 -19.44 -15.70
CA SER A 28 5.12 -18.23 -16.15
C SER A 28 6.26 -17.85 -15.17
N LEU A 29 6.02 -17.97 -13.85
CA LEU A 29 7.05 -17.73 -12.82
C LEU A 29 8.14 -18.80 -12.86
N ASP A 30 7.81 -20.08 -13.13
CA ASP A 30 8.78 -21.14 -13.27
C ASP A 30 9.67 -20.95 -14.51
N ALA A 31 9.09 -20.52 -15.61
CA ALA A 31 9.86 -20.18 -16.81
C ALA A 31 10.82 -19.01 -16.56
N ALA A 32 10.36 -17.95 -15.91
CA ALA A 32 11.17 -16.79 -15.54
C ALA A 32 12.29 -17.20 -14.55
N LEU A 33 11.97 -18.02 -13.55
CA LEU A 33 12.94 -18.54 -12.60
C LEU A 33 14.08 -19.25 -13.31
N LYS A 34 13.77 -20.18 -14.21
CA LYS A 34 14.75 -20.93 -15.00
C LYS A 34 15.61 -20.01 -15.87
N GLU A 35 15.00 -19.03 -16.52
CA GLU A 35 15.71 -18.06 -17.38
C GLU A 35 16.75 -17.27 -16.56
N PHE A 36 16.33 -16.70 -15.40
CA PHE A 36 17.24 -15.91 -14.57
C PHE A 36 18.31 -16.77 -13.87
N GLN A 37 18.00 -18.02 -13.49
CA GLN A 37 19.00 -18.97 -13.00
C GLN A 37 20.07 -19.22 -14.06
N GLN A 38 19.68 -19.48 -15.30
CA GLN A 38 20.64 -19.64 -16.41
C GLN A 38 21.46 -18.37 -16.66
N ALA A 39 20.85 -17.19 -16.50
CA ALA A 39 21.55 -15.93 -16.65
C ALA A 39 22.66 -15.74 -15.61
N VAL A 40 22.39 -16.07 -14.33
CA VAL A 40 23.39 -15.97 -13.26
C VAL A 40 24.44 -17.09 -13.33
N GLU A 41 24.10 -18.29 -13.83
CA GLU A 41 25.07 -19.34 -14.12
C GLU A 41 26.08 -18.89 -15.20
N LYS A 42 25.60 -18.23 -16.27
CA LYS A 42 26.46 -17.71 -17.33
C LYS A 42 27.29 -16.50 -16.90
N ASN A 43 26.70 -15.63 -16.09
CA ASN A 43 27.37 -14.45 -15.54
C ASN A 43 27.01 -14.25 -14.07
N PRO A 44 27.79 -14.82 -13.12
CA PRO A 44 27.54 -14.70 -11.69
C PRO A 44 27.56 -13.26 -11.14
N ASN A 45 28.12 -12.32 -11.88
CA ASN A 45 28.19 -10.89 -11.51
C ASN A 45 27.15 -10.04 -12.25
N TYR A 46 26.07 -10.63 -12.74
CA TYR A 46 24.98 -9.90 -13.39
C TYR A 46 23.94 -9.47 -12.34
N ALA A 47 24.11 -8.26 -11.79
CA ALA A 47 23.28 -7.71 -10.71
C ALA A 47 21.79 -7.74 -11.04
N GLU A 48 21.39 -7.32 -12.27
CA GLU A 48 20.00 -7.29 -12.69
C GLU A 48 19.36 -8.67 -12.74
N ALA A 49 20.12 -9.72 -13.10
CA ALA A 49 19.60 -11.10 -13.09
C ALA A 49 19.34 -11.59 -11.66
N HIS A 50 20.22 -11.28 -10.71
CA HIS A 50 20.00 -11.57 -9.29
C HIS A 50 18.79 -10.78 -8.73
N TYR A 51 18.63 -9.51 -9.13
CA TYR A 51 17.47 -8.70 -8.75
C TYR A 51 16.17 -9.33 -9.25
N ASN A 52 16.13 -9.75 -10.52
CA ASN A 52 14.96 -10.39 -11.12
C ASN A 52 14.67 -11.76 -10.49
N LEU A 53 15.69 -12.55 -10.12
CA LEU A 53 15.52 -13.74 -9.29
C LEU A 53 14.84 -13.40 -7.96
N GLY A 54 15.28 -12.32 -7.30
CA GLY A 54 14.66 -11.84 -6.07
C GLY A 54 13.17 -11.54 -6.23
N ILE A 55 12.78 -10.91 -7.34
CA ILE A 55 11.35 -10.66 -7.66
C ILE A 55 10.60 -11.97 -7.83
N VAL A 56 11.13 -12.91 -8.64
CA VAL A 56 10.45 -14.19 -8.90
C VAL A 56 10.33 -15.02 -7.62
N TYR A 57 11.37 -15.09 -6.80
CA TYR A 57 11.31 -15.76 -5.50
C TYR A 57 10.26 -15.12 -4.57
N SER A 58 10.20 -13.77 -4.53
CA SER A 58 9.19 -13.05 -3.73
C SER A 58 7.77 -13.39 -4.19
N GLU A 59 7.49 -13.36 -5.50
CA GLU A 59 6.18 -13.72 -6.08
C GLU A 59 5.80 -15.19 -5.82
N LYS A 60 6.77 -16.08 -5.69
CA LYS A 60 6.58 -17.49 -5.32
C LYS A 60 6.51 -17.71 -3.80
N GLY A 61 6.61 -16.66 -2.98
CA GLY A 61 6.64 -16.77 -1.52
C GLY A 61 7.91 -17.38 -0.94
N MET A 62 8.97 -17.50 -1.74
CA MET A 62 10.28 -18.05 -1.34
C MET A 62 11.12 -16.94 -0.68
N VAL A 63 10.72 -16.55 0.54
CA VAL A 63 11.22 -15.35 1.22
C VAL A 63 12.73 -15.32 1.39
N GLU A 64 13.35 -16.38 1.88
CA GLU A 64 14.81 -16.41 2.13
C GLU A 64 15.63 -16.44 0.83
N ASP A 65 15.11 -17.09 -0.22
CA ASP A 65 15.74 -17.06 -1.54
C ASP A 65 15.67 -15.66 -2.16
N ALA A 66 14.54 -14.96 -2.01
CA ALA A 66 14.38 -13.57 -2.44
C ALA A 66 15.37 -12.65 -1.69
N ILE A 67 15.48 -12.77 -0.38
CA ILE A 67 16.43 -12.01 0.44
C ILE A 67 17.87 -12.27 -0.05
N THR A 68 18.21 -13.52 -0.29
CA THR A 68 19.55 -13.91 -0.76
C THR A 68 19.85 -13.30 -2.13
N ALA A 69 18.90 -13.35 -3.05
CA ALA A 69 19.06 -12.81 -4.38
C ALA A 69 19.20 -11.28 -4.37
N TYR A 70 18.38 -10.55 -3.58
CA TYR A 70 18.54 -9.10 -3.43
C TYR A 70 19.85 -8.72 -2.76
N LYS A 71 20.32 -9.46 -1.74
CA LYS A 71 21.63 -9.22 -1.14
C LYS A 71 22.74 -9.42 -2.15
N LYS A 72 22.65 -10.46 -2.98
CA LYS A 72 23.63 -10.69 -4.04
C LYS A 72 23.65 -9.56 -5.08
N THR A 73 22.48 -9.04 -5.43
CA THR A 73 22.39 -7.81 -6.26
C THR A 73 23.20 -6.67 -5.65
N LEU A 74 23.04 -6.43 -4.33
CA LEU A 74 23.68 -5.33 -3.62
C LEU A 74 25.18 -5.55 -3.35
N GLU A 75 25.66 -6.80 -3.30
CA GLU A 75 27.09 -7.12 -3.28
C GLU A 75 27.75 -6.74 -4.60
N ILE A 76 27.05 -6.98 -5.74
CA ILE A 76 27.55 -6.68 -7.07
C ILE A 76 27.42 -5.19 -7.38
N GLU A 77 26.25 -4.62 -7.09
CA GLU A 77 25.94 -3.21 -7.34
C GLU A 77 25.35 -2.55 -6.08
N PRO A 78 26.20 -1.96 -5.22
CA PRO A 78 25.77 -1.30 -3.98
C PRO A 78 24.85 -0.09 -4.17
N SER A 79 24.74 0.43 -5.40
CA SER A 79 23.85 1.55 -5.75
C SER A 79 22.47 1.11 -6.26
N PHE A 80 22.14 -0.18 -6.26
CA PHE A 80 20.90 -0.70 -6.80
C PHE A 80 19.71 -0.41 -5.85
N VAL A 81 19.17 0.81 -5.94
CA VAL A 81 18.14 1.34 -5.02
C VAL A 81 16.90 0.45 -4.91
N LYS A 82 16.47 -0.13 -6.04
CA LYS A 82 15.29 -1.01 -6.08
C LYS A 82 15.49 -2.29 -5.26
N ALA A 83 16.72 -2.83 -5.22
CA ALA A 83 17.03 -4.02 -4.42
C ALA A 83 16.95 -3.71 -2.92
N TYR A 84 17.44 -2.56 -2.47
CA TYR A 84 17.25 -2.12 -1.08
C TYR A 84 15.78 -1.95 -0.72
N ASN A 85 15.00 -1.32 -1.60
CA ASN A 85 13.57 -1.12 -1.38
C ASN A 85 12.84 -2.47 -1.26
N ASN A 86 13.06 -3.38 -2.20
CA ASN A 86 12.40 -4.69 -2.22
C ASN A 86 12.85 -5.57 -1.04
N LEU A 87 14.14 -5.47 -0.65
CA LEU A 87 14.64 -6.10 0.56
C LEU A 87 13.93 -5.58 1.80
N GLY A 88 13.64 -4.27 1.85
CA GLY A 88 12.83 -3.67 2.92
C GLY A 88 11.39 -4.18 2.93
N VAL A 89 10.76 -4.31 1.78
CA VAL A 89 9.40 -4.85 1.66
C VAL A 89 9.32 -6.30 2.10
N ILE A 90 10.21 -7.17 1.59
CA ILE A 90 10.21 -8.60 1.94
C ILE A 90 10.50 -8.82 3.43
N TYR A 91 11.38 -8.01 4.04
CA TYR A 91 11.61 -8.06 5.48
C TYR A 91 10.37 -7.64 6.28
N TYR A 92 9.65 -6.60 5.83
CA TYR A 92 8.40 -6.18 6.45
C TYR A 92 7.35 -7.29 6.42
N GLU A 93 7.15 -7.93 5.27
CA GLU A 93 6.22 -9.05 5.09
C GLU A 93 6.59 -10.27 5.95
N ALA A 94 7.88 -10.50 6.16
CA ALA A 94 8.41 -11.52 7.07
C ALA A 94 8.36 -11.13 8.56
N GLY A 95 7.83 -9.94 8.92
CA GLY A 95 7.77 -9.44 10.28
C GLY A 95 9.12 -8.96 10.84
N ARG A 96 10.15 -8.88 10.01
CA ARG A 96 11.53 -8.48 10.36
C ARG A 96 11.66 -6.95 10.25
N LEU A 97 10.97 -6.23 11.14
CA LEU A 97 10.75 -4.79 11.01
C LEU A 97 12.04 -3.95 11.10
N ASP A 98 13.02 -4.37 11.88
CA ASP A 98 14.27 -3.61 12.04
C ASP A 98 15.15 -3.73 10.77
N GLU A 99 15.24 -4.92 10.17
CA GLU A 99 15.92 -5.11 8.90
C GLU A 99 15.21 -4.38 7.75
N ALA A 100 13.87 -4.33 7.80
CA ALA A 100 13.09 -3.54 6.84
C ALA A 100 13.46 -2.05 6.92
N LEU A 101 13.50 -1.47 8.14
CA LEU A 101 13.92 -0.08 8.36
C LEU A 101 15.33 0.19 7.86
N GLU A 102 16.29 -0.69 8.17
CA GLU A 102 17.67 -0.54 7.72
C GLU A 102 17.77 -0.53 6.19
N SER A 103 17.11 -1.48 5.54
CA SER A 103 17.12 -1.60 4.07
C SER A 103 16.49 -0.38 3.40
N LEU A 104 15.33 0.09 3.87
CA LEU A 104 14.67 1.27 3.31
C LEU A 104 15.46 2.56 3.55
N LYS A 105 16.10 2.72 4.70
CA LYS A 105 17.02 3.84 4.95
C LYS A 105 18.23 3.82 4.01
N LYS A 106 18.77 2.64 3.67
CA LYS A 106 19.80 2.49 2.65
C LYS A 106 19.30 2.88 1.27
N ALA A 107 18.07 2.46 0.89
CA ALA A 107 17.44 2.90 -0.37
C ALA A 107 17.37 4.43 -0.47
N ILE A 108 16.93 5.10 0.61
CA ILE A 108 16.86 6.57 0.68
C ILE A 108 18.24 7.22 0.67
N ALA A 109 19.24 6.63 1.31
CA ALA A 109 20.61 7.13 1.28
C ALA A 109 21.21 7.08 -0.14
N VAL A 110 20.91 6.01 -0.90
CA VAL A 110 21.33 5.89 -2.31
C VAL A 110 20.54 6.83 -3.21
N SER A 111 19.24 6.94 -3.00
CA SER A 111 18.36 7.81 -3.79
C SER A 111 17.37 8.55 -2.89
N PRO A 112 17.68 9.78 -2.45
CA PRO A 112 16.81 10.55 -1.55
C PRO A 112 15.45 10.93 -2.15
N GLN A 113 15.29 10.83 -3.47
CA GLN A 113 14.05 11.13 -4.18
C GLN A 113 13.27 9.87 -4.57
N TYR A 114 13.66 8.69 -4.11
CA TYR A 114 12.96 7.44 -4.42
C TYR A 114 11.69 7.33 -3.57
N ILE A 115 10.56 7.65 -4.20
CA ILE A 115 9.25 7.84 -3.55
C ILE A 115 8.82 6.57 -2.83
N GLU A 116 8.98 5.41 -3.46
CA GLU A 116 8.57 4.11 -2.94
C GLU A 116 9.30 3.78 -1.63
N ALA A 117 10.58 4.14 -1.49
CA ALA A 117 11.30 3.89 -0.25
C ALA A 117 10.77 4.77 0.91
N HIS A 118 10.43 6.03 0.68
CA HIS A 118 9.79 6.87 1.68
C HIS A 118 8.40 6.34 2.07
N TYR A 119 7.62 5.92 1.09
CA TYR A 119 6.31 5.33 1.32
C TYR A 119 6.40 4.04 2.13
N ASN A 120 7.27 3.10 1.72
CA ASN A 120 7.46 1.83 2.42
C ASN A 120 8.06 2.02 3.81
N LEU A 121 8.95 3.01 3.99
CA LEU A 121 9.45 3.40 5.31
C LEU A 121 8.31 3.86 6.22
N GLY A 122 7.37 4.64 5.69
CA GLY A 122 6.16 5.05 6.40
C GLY A 122 5.29 3.85 6.82
N ILE A 123 5.12 2.85 5.94
CA ILE A 123 4.41 1.60 6.24
C ILE A 123 5.07 0.86 7.41
N VAL A 124 6.40 0.70 7.39
CA VAL A 124 7.13 0.00 8.45
C VAL A 124 7.01 0.75 9.78
N TYR A 125 7.18 2.07 9.79
CA TYR A 125 7.00 2.88 11.00
C TYR A 125 5.57 2.80 11.54
N TYR A 126 4.56 2.83 10.66
CA TYR A 126 3.16 2.66 11.05
C TYR A 126 2.92 1.28 11.70
N GLY A 127 3.45 0.21 11.11
CA GLY A 127 3.40 -1.15 11.68
C GLY A 127 4.07 -1.25 13.06
N LYS A 128 5.14 -0.49 13.28
CA LYS A 128 5.80 -0.35 14.59
C LYS A 128 5.05 0.61 15.55
N LYS A 129 3.92 1.20 15.15
CA LYS A 129 3.17 2.24 15.88
C LYS A 129 3.98 3.52 16.16
N GLN A 130 5.04 3.74 15.40
CA GLN A 130 5.86 4.95 15.41
C GLN A 130 5.21 6.01 14.49
N TYR A 131 4.03 6.48 14.88
CA TYR A 131 3.17 7.28 14.01
C TYR A 131 3.80 8.61 13.57
N SER A 132 4.58 9.26 14.44
CA SER A 132 5.29 10.50 14.08
C SER A 132 6.31 10.29 12.96
N ASP A 133 7.06 9.18 13.02
CA ASP A 133 8.03 8.82 11.98
C ASP A 133 7.32 8.41 10.69
N ALA A 134 6.20 7.69 10.81
CA ALA A 134 5.36 7.34 9.67
C ALA A 134 4.82 8.58 8.95
N LEU A 135 4.31 9.58 9.70
CA LEU A 135 3.88 10.86 9.13
C LEU A 135 5.01 11.55 8.36
N ALA A 136 6.21 11.62 8.94
CA ALA A 136 7.36 12.25 8.29
C ALA A 136 7.70 11.55 6.96
N ALA A 137 7.71 10.22 6.95
CA ALA A 137 8.01 9.43 5.77
C ALA A 137 6.92 9.55 4.69
N PHE A 138 5.62 9.45 5.04
CA PHE A 138 4.53 9.64 4.09
C PHE A 138 4.45 11.08 3.56
N LYS A 139 4.69 12.09 4.40
CA LYS A 139 4.77 13.49 3.95
C LYS A 139 5.85 13.67 2.90
N LYS A 140 7.02 13.05 3.09
CA LYS A 140 8.09 13.11 2.10
C LYS A 140 7.70 12.43 0.79
N ALA A 141 7.02 11.28 0.83
CA ALA A 141 6.53 10.60 -0.36
C ALA A 141 5.55 11.47 -1.17
N VAL A 142 4.57 12.14 -0.50
CA VAL A 142 3.61 13.01 -1.19
C VAL A 142 4.19 14.37 -1.60
N GLU A 143 5.24 14.86 -0.94
CA GLU A 143 6.01 16.02 -1.37
C GLU A 143 6.73 15.72 -2.69
N LEU A 144 7.35 14.55 -2.81
CA LEU A 144 8.04 14.11 -4.02
C LEU A 144 7.07 13.81 -5.17
N ASN A 145 5.89 13.27 -4.87
CA ASN A 145 4.82 13.06 -5.85
C ASN A 145 3.47 13.57 -5.31
N PRO A 146 3.06 14.80 -5.66
CA PRO A 146 1.80 15.39 -5.22
C PRO A 146 0.53 14.70 -5.78
N LYS A 147 0.65 13.72 -6.66
CA LYS A 147 -0.44 12.90 -7.18
C LYS A 147 -0.43 11.47 -6.62
N PHE A 148 0.36 11.20 -5.59
CA PHE A 148 0.48 9.86 -5.01
C PHE A 148 -0.67 9.60 -4.02
N GLU A 149 -1.81 9.12 -4.53
CA GLU A 149 -3.04 8.91 -3.75
C GLU A 149 -2.85 7.95 -2.58
N LYS A 150 -2.06 6.86 -2.76
CA LYS A 150 -1.75 5.90 -1.68
C LYS A 150 -0.97 6.55 -0.53
N GLY A 151 -0.08 7.49 -0.86
CA GLY A 151 0.66 8.26 0.13
C GLY A 151 -0.26 9.13 0.97
N TYR A 152 -1.18 9.86 0.35
CA TYR A 152 -2.18 10.66 1.06
C TYR A 152 -3.14 9.79 1.88
N TYR A 153 -3.58 8.65 1.34
CA TYR A 153 -4.43 7.73 2.08
C TYR A 153 -3.77 7.26 3.37
N ASN A 154 -2.53 6.75 3.31
CA ASN A 154 -1.83 6.27 4.50
C ASN A 154 -1.45 7.40 5.47
N LEU A 155 -1.19 8.60 4.96
CA LEU A 155 -1.05 9.80 5.78
C LEU A 155 -2.33 10.07 6.57
N GLY A 156 -3.50 9.99 5.93
CA GLY A 156 -4.81 10.13 6.56
C GLY A 156 -5.10 9.06 7.61
N VAL A 157 -4.78 7.79 7.31
CA VAL A 157 -4.90 6.67 8.25
C VAL A 157 -4.00 6.90 9.47
N THR A 158 -2.79 7.39 9.25
CA THR A 158 -1.84 7.66 10.35
C THR A 158 -2.34 8.79 11.24
N TYR A 159 -2.88 9.88 10.68
CA TYR A 159 -3.53 10.95 11.44
C TYR A 159 -4.73 10.43 12.23
N ALA A 160 -5.58 9.59 11.62
CA ALA A 160 -6.73 8.98 12.30
C ALA A 160 -6.30 8.10 13.49
N SER A 161 -5.17 7.39 13.37
CA SER A 161 -4.58 6.58 14.45
C SER A 161 -4.02 7.41 15.61
N MET A 162 -3.72 8.68 15.37
CA MET A 162 -3.30 9.68 16.36
C MET A 162 -4.46 10.53 16.89
N ASP A 163 -5.70 10.22 16.49
CA ASP A 163 -6.92 10.98 16.77
C ASP A 163 -6.90 12.44 16.24
N ALA A 164 -6.03 12.73 15.29
CA ALA A 164 -5.93 14.00 14.57
C ALA A 164 -6.98 14.03 13.43
N ILE A 165 -8.25 14.22 13.79
CA ILE A 165 -9.40 13.97 12.91
C ILE A 165 -9.48 15.00 11.77
N GLU A 166 -9.15 16.27 12.04
CA GLU A 166 -9.15 17.34 11.04
C GLU A 166 -8.11 17.08 9.93
N GLU A 167 -6.89 16.77 10.31
CA GLU A 167 -5.79 16.45 9.39
C GLU A 167 -6.09 15.17 8.60
N SER A 168 -6.67 14.17 9.27
CA SER A 168 -7.11 12.93 8.63
C SER A 168 -8.15 13.22 7.54
N LEU A 169 -9.21 14.00 7.84
CA LEU A 169 -10.22 14.40 6.87
C LEU A 169 -9.63 15.18 5.69
N ALA A 170 -8.76 16.16 5.97
CA ALA A 170 -8.13 16.96 4.93
C ALA A 170 -7.32 16.06 3.97
N THR A 171 -6.65 15.07 4.52
CA THR A 171 -5.80 14.15 3.76
C THR A 171 -6.63 13.16 2.94
N PHE A 172 -7.70 12.59 3.50
CA PHE A 172 -8.62 11.74 2.73
C PHE A 172 -9.35 12.51 1.62
N LYS A 173 -9.73 13.77 1.86
CA LYS A 173 -10.27 14.63 0.80
C LYS A 173 -9.27 14.78 -0.34
N LYS A 174 -7.97 14.93 -0.03
CA LYS A 174 -6.94 15.00 -1.05
C LYS A 174 -6.79 13.67 -1.79
N THR A 175 -6.94 12.54 -1.11
CA THR A 175 -6.94 11.21 -1.75
C THR A 175 -8.04 11.10 -2.80
N VAL A 176 -9.29 11.47 -2.46
CA VAL A 176 -10.43 11.37 -3.38
C VAL A 176 -10.44 12.45 -4.46
N GLU A 177 -9.79 13.58 -4.24
CA GLU A 177 -9.53 14.60 -5.28
C GLU A 177 -8.61 14.03 -6.36
N ILE A 178 -7.56 13.29 -5.97
CA ILE A 178 -6.60 12.66 -6.90
C ILE A 178 -7.23 11.43 -7.56
N ASN A 179 -7.87 10.58 -6.76
CA ASN A 179 -8.54 9.36 -7.23
C ASN A 179 -9.97 9.28 -6.70
N PRO A 180 -10.97 9.75 -7.46
CA PRO A 180 -12.38 9.72 -7.08
C PRO A 180 -12.97 8.30 -6.92
N GLN A 181 -12.25 7.25 -7.32
CA GLN A 181 -12.66 5.84 -7.19
C GLN A 181 -12.09 5.18 -5.92
N TYR A 182 -11.43 5.92 -5.04
CA TYR A 182 -10.78 5.36 -3.84
C TYR A 182 -11.82 5.13 -2.73
N SER A 183 -12.52 3.98 -2.79
CA SER A 183 -13.61 3.59 -1.88
C SER A 183 -13.22 3.68 -0.40
N ASP A 184 -12.04 3.15 -0.02
CA ASP A 184 -11.58 3.13 1.36
C ASP A 184 -11.38 4.54 1.94
N ALA A 185 -11.03 5.53 1.11
CA ALA A 185 -10.91 6.91 1.57
C ALA A 185 -12.27 7.49 1.92
N TYR A 186 -13.32 7.21 1.14
CA TYR A 186 -14.69 7.63 1.47
C TYR A 186 -15.21 6.94 2.73
N TYR A 187 -14.92 5.64 2.93
CA TYR A 187 -15.24 4.96 4.18
C TYR A 187 -14.59 5.67 5.39
N ASN A 188 -13.28 5.93 5.31
CA ASN A 188 -12.56 6.58 6.41
C ASN A 188 -13.00 8.02 6.63
N MET A 189 -13.38 8.76 5.58
CA MET A 189 -14.04 10.08 5.71
C MET A 189 -15.35 9.96 6.50
N GLY A 190 -16.17 8.95 6.17
CA GLY A 190 -17.41 8.69 6.89
C GLY A 190 -17.19 8.43 8.38
N VAL A 191 -16.20 7.61 8.72
CA VAL A 191 -15.82 7.35 10.12
C VAL A 191 -15.32 8.62 10.80
N ALA A 192 -14.48 9.41 10.14
CA ALA A 192 -13.95 10.65 10.68
C ALA A 192 -15.04 11.71 10.90
N TYR A 193 -15.98 11.87 9.96
CA TYR A 193 -17.15 12.74 10.12
C TYR A 193 -18.05 12.29 11.28
N ALA A 194 -18.26 10.97 11.44
CA ALA A 194 -19.04 10.44 12.56
C ALA A 194 -18.39 10.75 13.92
N LYS A 195 -17.06 10.68 14.02
CA LYS A 195 -16.33 11.10 15.23
C LYS A 195 -16.52 12.59 15.57
N LYS A 196 -16.79 13.43 14.58
CA LYS A 196 -17.11 14.85 14.73
C LYS A 196 -18.59 15.13 14.95
N ASP A 197 -19.42 14.10 15.10
CA ASP A 197 -20.90 14.20 15.17
C ASP A 197 -21.54 14.84 13.91
N GLN A 198 -20.81 14.85 12.79
CA GLN A 198 -21.27 15.33 11.48
C GLN A 198 -21.95 14.17 10.73
N LEU A 199 -23.13 13.76 11.25
CA LEU A 199 -23.76 12.48 10.83
C LEU A 199 -24.23 12.51 9.38
N ASP A 200 -24.62 13.68 8.84
CA ASP A 200 -25.08 13.77 7.45
C ASP A 200 -23.92 13.63 6.45
N GLU A 201 -22.78 14.26 6.73
CA GLU A 201 -21.55 14.12 5.96
C GLU A 201 -20.99 12.68 6.05
N ALA A 202 -21.09 12.06 7.22
CA ALA A 202 -20.71 10.68 7.42
C ALA A 202 -21.54 9.73 6.54
N ILE A 203 -22.89 9.92 6.53
CA ILE A 203 -23.79 9.12 5.68
C ILE A 203 -23.44 9.29 4.20
N LYS A 204 -23.27 10.53 3.72
CA LYS A 204 -22.91 10.80 2.31
C LYS A 204 -21.60 10.11 1.92
N SER A 205 -20.60 10.18 2.79
CA SER A 205 -19.30 9.56 2.53
C SER A 205 -19.39 8.04 2.47
N LEU A 206 -20.12 7.41 3.42
CA LEU A 206 -20.32 5.94 3.43
C LEU A 206 -21.17 5.47 2.25
N GLN A 207 -22.20 6.23 1.86
CA GLN A 207 -22.96 5.93 0.66
C GLN A 207 -22.08 5.95 -0.59
N LYS A 208 -21.16 6.94 -0.67
CA LYS A 208 -20.20 6.99 -1.79
C LYS A 208 -19.23 5.81 -1.78
N ALA A 209 -18.77 5.37 -0.61
CA ALA A 209 -17.97 4.15 -0.49
C ALA A 209 -18.72 2.93 -1.02
N LEU A 210 -20.03 2.79 -0.70
CA LEU A 210 -20.88 1.69 -1.17
C LEU A 210 -21.26 1.79 -2.66
N GLU A 211 -21.37 2.98 -3.23
CA GLU A 211 -21.51 3.13 -4.69
C GLU A 211 -20.29 2.56 -5.43
N LEU A 212 -19.10 2.74 -4.87
CA LEU A 212 -17.84 2.28 -5.45
C LEU A 212 -17.56 0.80 -5.14
N ASN A 213 -17.93 0.35 -3.94
CA ASN A 213 -17.80 -1.05 -3.51
C ASN A 213 -19.10 -1.48 -2.79
N PRO A 214 -20.10 -2.01 -3.52
CA PRO A 214 -21.38 -2.38 -2.95
C PRO A 214 -21.34 -3.49 -1.89
N ASN A 215 -20.28 -4.29 -1.86
CA ASN A 215 -20.12 -5.42 -0.95
C ASN A 215 -19.19 -5.10 0.24
N ASP A 216 -18.95 -3.82 0.55
CA ASP A 216 -18.12 -3.45 1.70
C ASP A 216 -18.91 -3.53 3.01
N ASP A 217 -18.76 -4.67 3.71
CA ASP A 217 -19.41 -4.94 4.99
C ASP A 217 -19.12 -3.85 6.05
N LYS A 218 -17.92 -3.25 6.02
CA LYS A 218 -17.55 -2.19 6.98
C LYS A 218 -18.37 -0.94 6.76
N SER A 219 -18.55 -0.52 5.52
CA SER A 219 -19.40 0.63 5.16
C SER A 219 -20.86 0.39 5.46
N HIS A 220 -21.38 -0.79 5.20
CA HIS A 220 -22.75 -1.18 5.56
C HIS A 220 -22.97 -1.11 7.07
N PHE A 221 -22.07 -1.71 7.83
CA PHE A 221 -22.13 -1.70 9.30
C PHE A 221 -22.06 -0.27 9.86
N ALA A 222 -21.08 0.52 9.42
CA ALA A 222 -20.91 1.90 9.86
C ALA A 222 -22.14 2.75 9.56
N LEU A 223 -22.72 2.63 8.36
CA LEU A 223 -23.94 3.32 7.95
C LEU A 223 -25.13 2.95 8.84
N GLY A 224 -25.28 1.67 9.16
CA GLY A 224 -26.32 1.19 10.07
C GLY A 224 -26.20 1.80 11.48
N VAL A 225 -24.99 1.85 12.04
CA VAL A 225 -24.70 2.48 13.34
C VAL A 225 -25.06 3.97 13.32
N ILE A 226 -24.68 4.69 12.27
CA ILE A 226 -24.92 6.13 12.15
C ILE A 226 -26.42 6.43 12.00
N TYR A 227 -27.18 5.64 11.23
CA TYR A 227 -28.63 5.80 11.15
C TYR A 227 -29.32 5.56 12.50
N GLN A 228 -28.88 4.58 13.28
CA GLN A 228 -29.41 4.37 14.65
C GLN A 228 -29.09 5.54 15.57
N ALA A 229 -27.86 6.09 15.53
CA ALA A 229 -27.48 7.26 16.31
C ALA A 229 -28.35 8.48 15.95
N LYS A 230 -28.54 8.74 14.64
CA LYS A 230 -29.38 9.85 14.14
C LYS A 230 -30.84 9.71 14.57
N ARG A 231 -31.37 8.47 14.54
CA ARG A 231 -32.74 8.19 15.01
C ARG A 231 -32.89 8.45 16.51
N LYS A 232 -31.92 8.00 17.33
CA LYS A 232 -31.94 8.26 18.79
C LYS A 232 -31.88 9.75 19.07
N ALA A 233 -31.03 10.51 18.40
CA ALA A 233 -30.94 11.96 18.55
C ALA A 233 -32.27 12.66 18.19
N LYS A 234 -32.95 12.21 17.15
CA LYS A 234 -34.27 12.76 16.73
C LYS A 234 -35.36 12.49 17.77
N VAL A 235 -35.39 11.29 18.37
CA VAL A 235 -36.33 10.93 19.43
C VAL A 235 -36.08 11.75 20.71
N SER A 236 -34.83 11.91 21.11
CA SER A 236 -34.45 12.66 22.32
C SER A 236 -34.72 14.18 22.21
N SER A 237 -34.68 14.71 20.98
CA SER A 237 -34.99 16.15 20.71
C SER A 237 -36.48 16.47 20.60
N GLY A 238 -37.38 15.51 20.81
CA GLY A 238 -38.84 15.70 20.74
C GLY A 238 -39.39 15.96 19.34
N LYS A 239 -38.59 15.92 18.31
CA LYS A 239 -38.97 16.04 16.90
C LYS A 239 -39.41 14.68 16.33
N SER A 240 -40.46 14.05 16.90
CA SER A 240 -41.14 12.97 16.22
C SER A 240 -41.92 13.54 15.05
N GLU A 241 -41.65 13.07 13.84
CA GLU A 241 -42.61 13.28 12.76
C GLU A 241 -43.93 12.63 13.19
N LYS A 242 -44.98 13.42 13.31
CA LYS A 242 -46.36 12.88 13.35
C LYS A 242 -46.59 12.16 12.04
N PRO A 243 -47.34 11.04 12.08
CA PRO A 243 -47.63 10.24 10.90
C PRO A 243 -48.36 11.05 9.83
#